data_31c2a3d1113dc83bfeb14c4639f2a4e2
#
_entry.id   31c2a3d1113dc83bfeb14c4639f2a4e2
#
_cell.length_a   1.000
_cell.length_b   1.000
_cell.length_c   1.000
_cell.angle_alpha   90.00
_cell.angle_beta   90.00
_cell.angle_gamma   90.00
#
_symmetry.space_group_name_H-M   'P 1'
#
loop_
_entity.id
_entity.type
_entity.pdbx_description
1 polymer ?
#
loop_
_entity_poly.entity_id
_entity_poly.type
_entity_poly.pdbx_seq_one_letter_code
_entity_poly.pdbx_strand_id
1 'polypeptide(L)'
;MELYNLGKEIIAFTTDRTQGRDMQRIREALICHFPSIQGKIKNGLYPHQTHTDNVFHITEDFLALPEEERKNRLEGIDAIISNVPDVIMGISTADCIPVLVYDPEHHAAAAIHAGWKGTVKRIVEKSLVKMQETFGTDPAKCVAAIGPGISLESFEVGDEVGETFINEGFDIEKVSVRLPKMNVSHPTDEKRLHLDLKEINRYQLLSLGVLEENIEVSPIDTYTDERFFSARREQKGDVKCGRILSGFVII
;
A
#
# COMPACT_ATOMS: atom_id res chain seq x y z
N MET A 1 -15.36 -1.61 -1.72
CA MET A 1 -14.18 -2.40 -1.26
C MET A 1 -13.64 -3.22 -2.43
N GLU A 2 -12.35 -3.15 -2.73
CA GLU A 2 -11.66 -4.04 -3.66
C GLU A 2 -11.11 -5.24 -2.89
N LEU A 3 -11.18 -6.44 -3.48
CA LEU A 3 -10.66 -7.69 -2.89
C LEU A 3 -9.63 -8.29 -3.83
N TYR A 4 -8.54 -8.84 -3.29
CA TYR A 4 -7.44 -9.43 -4.04
C TYR A 4 -7.35 -10.92 -3.79
N ASN A 5 -7.02 -11.69 -4.82
CA ASN A 5 -6.83 -13.12 -4.70
C ASN A 5 -5.36 -13.45 -4.41
N LEU A 6 -4.96 -13.36 -3.15
CA LEU A 6 -3.60 -13.74 -2.72
C LEU A 6 -3.50 -15.18 -2.21
N GLY A 7 -4.62 -15.92 -2.13
CA GLY A 7 -4.66 -17.28 -1.63
C GLY A 7 -5.94 -17.58 -0.84
N LYS A 8 -6.07 -18.84 -0.38
CA LYS A 8 -7.28 -19.29 0.33
C LYS A 8 -7.27 -18.97 1.83
N GLU A 9 -6.10 -18.75 2.39
CA GLU A 9 -5.87 -18.58 3.84
C GLU A 9 -5.58 -17.13 4.22
N ILE A 10 -5.92 -16.21 3.31
CA ILE A 10 -5.81 -14.78 3.50
C ILE A 10 -6.98 -14.06 2.83
N ILE A 11 -7.46 -13.03 3.48
CA ILE A 11 -8.35 -12.02 2.89
C ILE A 11 -7.53 -10.76 2.73
N ALA A 12 -7.29 -10.34 1.49
CA ALA A 12 -6.59 -9.11 1.16
C ALA A 12 -7.56 -8.12 0.50
N PHE A 13 -7.50 -6.86 0.93
CA PHE A 13 -8.51 -5.88 0.54
C PHE A 13 -7.99 -4.44 0.51
N THR A 14 -8.70 -3.59 -0.23
CA THR A 14 -8.64 -2.12 -0.11
C THR A 14 -10.04 -1.57 0.08
N THR A 15 -10.24 -0.74 1.10
CA THR A 15 -11.52 -0.05 1.35
C THR A 15 -11.75 1.08 0.35
N ASP A 16 -12.98 1.55 0.27
CA ASP A 16 -13.34 2.79 -0.42
C ASP A 16 -13.78 3.88 0.57
N ARG A 17 -14.32 4.98 0.09
CA ARG A 17 -14.81 6.09 0.94
C ARG A 17 -15.90 5.67 1.92
N THR A 18 -16.64 4.59 1.66
CA THR A 18 -17.76 4.17 2.51
C THR A 18 -17.27 3.57 3.82
N GLN A 19 -16.16 2.82 3.79
CA GLN A 19 -15.51 2.27 4.97
C GLN A 19 -14.40 3.19 5.50
N GLY A 20 -13.61 3.79 4.58
CA GLY A 20 -12.44 4.57 4.96
C GLY A 20 -11.46 3.75 5.80
N ARG A 21 -11.14 4.24 7.01
CA ARG A 21 -10.30 3.55 8.02
C ARG A 21 -11.10 3.13 9.25
N ASP A 22 -12.42 3.15 9.18
CA ASP A 22 -13.28 2.75 10.29
C ASP A 22 -13.27 1.23 10.44
N MET A 23 -12.61 0.73 11.48
CA MET A 23 -12.42 -0.69 11.72
C MET A 23 -13.71 -1.46 11.90
N GLN A 24 -14.76 -0.83 12.47
CA GLN A 24 -16.06 -1.47 12.60
C GLN A 24 -16.70 -1.67 11.22
N ARG A 25 -16.74 -0.63 10.39
CA ARG A 25 -17.28 -0.70 9.02
C ARG A 25 -16.49 -1.68 8.14
N ILE A 26 -15.17 -1.71 8.28
CA ILE A 26 -14.31 -2.66 7.58
C ILE A 26 -14.66 -4.09 7.98
N ARG A 27 -14.75 -4.35 9.29
CA ARG A 27 -15.12 -5.67 9.82
C ARG A 27 -16.48 -6.12 9.34
N GLU A 28 -17.49 -5.26 9.40
CA GLU A 28 -18.85 -5.53 8.90
C GLU A 28 -18.84 -5.86 7.41
N ALA A 29 -18.11 -5.09 6.60
CA ALA A 29 -17.97 -5.35 5.17
C ALA A 29 -17.26 -6.68 4.89
N LEU A 30 -16.18 -7.01 5.61
CA LEU A 30 -15.49 -8.29 5.46
C LEU A 30 -16.37 -9.46 5.85
N ILE A 31 -17.14 -9.39 6.94
CA ILE A 31 -18.10 -10.42 7.34
C ILE A 31 -19.21 -10.59 6.29
N CYS A 32 -19.66 -9.51 5.67
CA CYS A 32 -20.65 -9.57 4.60
C CYS A 32 -20.14 -10.37 3.38
N HIS A 33 -18.87 -10.17 3.00
CA HIS A 33 -18.24 -10.90 1.90
C HIS A 33 -17.81 -12.33 2.28
N PHE A 34 -17.41 -12.53 3.53
CA PHE A 34 -16.87 -13.79 4.07
C PHE A 34 -17.57 -14.17 5.38
N PRO A 35 -18.82 -14.70 5.36
CA PRO A 35 -19.56 -15.02 6.57
C PRO A 35 -18.86 -16.02 7.51
N SER A 36 -17.95 -16.85 6.99
CA SER A 36 -17.20 -17.85 7.75
C SER A 36 -16.23 -17.26 8.79
N ILE A 37 -15.88 -15.98 8.66
CA ILE A 37 -15.00 -15.29 9.61
C ILE A 37 -15.76 -14.60 10.75
N GLN A 38 -17.09 -14.65 10.74
CA GLN A 38 -17.91 -14.07 11.79
C GLN A 38 -17.56 -14.67 13.17
N GLY A 39 -17.32 -13.81 14.15
CA GLY A 39 -16.93 -14.20 15.50
C GLY A 39 -15.45 -14.61 15.69
N LYS A 40 -14.67 -14.70 14.60
CA LYS A 40 -13.25 -15.03 14.64
C LYS A 40 -12.36 -13.78 14.59
N ILE A 41 -12.61 -12.88 13.62
CA ILE A 41 -11.76 -11.70 13.43
C ILE A 41 -11.86 -10.70 14.59
N LYS A 42 -10.70 -10.27 15.04
CA LYS A 42 -10.50 -9.27 16.10
C LYS A 42 -10.41 -7.87 15.48
N ASN A 43 -10.58 -6.85 16.31
CA ASN A 43 -10.32 -5.47 15.90
C ASN A 43 -8.86 -5.33 15.48
N GLY A 44 -8.68 -4.58 14.41
CA GLY A 44 -7.40 -4.46 13.76
C GLY A 44 -6.61 -3.22 14.14
N LEU A 45 -5.50 -3.04 13.45
CA LEU A 45 -4.60 -1.91 13.61
C LEU A 45 -3.99 -1.48 12.27
N TYR A 46 -3.55 -0.25 12.26
CA TYR A 46 -2.68 0.33 11.22
C TYR A 46 -1.72 1.32 11.88
N PRO A 47 -0.50 1.51 11.32
CA PRO A 47 0.49 2.42 11.87
C PRO A 47 0.16 3.90 11.61
N HIS A 48 0.84 4.79 12.31
CA HIS A 48 0.90 6.21 11.96
C HIS A 48 2.08 6.46 11.01
N GLN A 49 1.77 6.44 9.72
CA GLN A 49 2.71 6.54 8.61
C GLN A 49 3.19 7.98 8.41
N THR A 50 4.49 8.16 8.23
CA THR A 50 5.12 9.48 8.01
C THR A 50 6.02 9.51 6.77
N HIS A 51 5.79 8.60 5.81
CA HIS A 51 6.53 8.45 4.56
C HIS A 51 8.01 8.07 4.79
N THR A 52 8.23 7.18 5.75
CA THR A 52 9.52 6.55 6.03
C THR A 52 9.72 5.29 5.19
N ASP A 53 10.72 4.52 5.51
CA ASP A 53 11.00 3.17 5.02
C ASP A 53 11.06 2.15 6.14
N ASN A 54 10.47 2.49 7.29
CA ASN A 54 10.45 1.65 8.48
C ASN A 54 9.42 0.52 8.34
N VAL A 55 9.89 -0.72 8.59
CA VAL A 55 9.08 -1.94 8.56
C VAL A 55 8.98 -2.51 9.98
N PHE A 56 7.77 -2.75 10.47
CA PHE A 56 7.53 -3.28 11.81
C PHE A 56 6.92 -4.68 11.76
N HIS A 57 7.42 -5.59 12.61
CA HIS A 57 6.88 -6.93 12.76
C HIS A 57 5.82 -6.94 13.88
N ILE A 58 4.57 -7.20 13.52
CA ILE A 58 3.45 -7.38 14.45
C ILE A 58 3.45 -8.84 14.94
N THR A 59 3.57 -9.03 16.24
CA THR A 59 3.53 -10.33 16.91
C THR A 59 2.34 -10.42 17.87
N GLU A 60 2.03 -11.61 18.36
CA GLU A 60 1.01 -11.80 19.43
C GLU A 60 1.38 -11.01 20.70
N ASP A 61 2.67 -11.04 21.10
CA ASP A 61 3.15 -10.29 22.26
C ASP A 61 2.96 -8.79 22.08
N PHE A 62 3.21 -8.26 20.87
CA PHE A 62 2.94 -6.87 20.56
C PHE A 62 1.44 -6.54 20.68
N LEU A 63 0.57 -7.42 20.19
CA LEU A 63 -0.89 -7.23 20.26
C LEU A 63 -1.43 -7.29 21.70
N ALA A 64 -0.73 -7.99 22.60
CA ALA A 64 -1.08 -8.05 24.02
C ALA A 64 -0.68 -6.78 24.81
N LEU A 65 0.13 -5.89 24.24
CA LEU A 65 0.52 -4.65 24.90
C LEU A 65 -0.66 -3.69 25.05
N PRO A 66 -0.61 -2.77 26.03
CA PRO A 66 -1.56 -1.67 26.15
C PRO A 66 -1.68 -0.86 24.85
N GLU A 67 -2.87 -0.36 24.55
CA GLU A 67 -3.14 0.38 23.32
C GLU A 67 -2.20 1.58 23.12
N GLU A 68 -1.92 2.32 24.16
CA GLU A 68 -1.01 3.48 24.15
C GLU A 68 0.41 3.07 23.75
N GLU A 69 0.91 1.96 24.29
CA GLU A 69 2.23 1.45 23.96
C GLU A 69 2.29 0.97 22.51
N ARG A 70 1.24 0.30 22.03
CA ARG A 70 1.15 -0.10 20.61
C ARG A 70 1.16 1.11 19.69
N LYS A 71 0.40 2.17 20.01
CA LYS A 71 0.41 3.43 19.23
C LYS A 71 1.80 4.05 19.16
N ASN A 72 2.48 4.14 20.31
CA ASN A 72 3.83 4.70 20.36
C ASN A 72 4.83 3.91 19.50
N ARG A 73 4.77 2.58 19.52
CA ARG A 73 5.66 1.72 18.72
C ARG A 73 5.34 1.73 17.22
N LEU A 74 4.12 2.12 16.84
CA LEU A 74 3.68 2.22 15.44
C LEU A 74 3.83 3.64 14.87
N GLU A 75 4.43 4.56 15.63
CA GLU A 75 4.74 5.92 15.15
C GLU A 75 5.86 5.88 14.12
N GLY A 76 5.64 6.50 12.95
CA GLY A 76 6.63 6.56 11.87
C GLY A 76 6.90 5.23 11.18
N ILE A 77 5.98 4.27 11.28
CA ILE A 77 6.04 2.98 10.58
C ILE A 77 5.23 3.09 9.30
N ASP A 78 5.81 2.70 8.18
CA ASP A 78 5.17 2.77 6.86
C ASP A 78 4.92 1.38 6.23
N ALA A 79 5.45 0.31 6.84
CA ALA A 79 5.09 -1.06 6.47
C ALA A 79 4.99 -1.95 7.71
N ILE A 80 4.09 -2.93 7.65
CA ILE A 80 3.94 -3.95 8.69
C ILE A 80 4.02 -5.34 8.06
N ILE A 81 4.63 -6.26 8.78
CA ILE A 81 4.65 -7.69 8.46
C ILE A 81 4.08 -8.48 9.64
N SER A 82 3.40 -9.59 9.37
CA SER A 82 2.86 -10.46 10.41
C SER A 82 2.50 -11.84 9.88
N ASN A 83 2.48 -12.82 10.77
CA ASN A 83 1.87 -14.13 10.57
C ASN A 83 0.78 -14.43 11.62
N VAL A 84 0.31 -13.43 12.35
CA VAL A 84 -0.74 -13.56 13.35
C VAL A 84 -2.10 -13.66 12.69
N PRO A 85 -2.88 -14.73 12.91
CA PRO A 85 -4.20 -14.92 12.31
C PRO A 85 -5.29 -14.08 12.99
N ASP A 86 -6.42 -13.98 12.31
CA ASP A 86 -7.68 -13.40 12.80
C ASP A 86 -7.61 -11.91 13.20
N VAL A 87 -6.61 -11.17 12.74
CA VAL A 87 -6.47 -9.74 13.02
C VAL A 87 -6.49 -8.94 11.72
N ILE A 88 -7.30 -7.88 11.66
CA ILE A 88 -7.29 -6.95 10.54
C ILE A 88 -6.03 -6.08 10.65
N MET A 89 -5.13 -6.18 9.69
CA MET A 89 -3.91 -5.38 9.63
C MET A 89 -3.81 -4.65 8.30
N GLY A 90 -3.31 -3.41 8.32
CA GLY A 90 -3.21 -2.66 7.07
C GLY A 90 -2.44 -1.37 7.19
N ILE A 91 -2.40 -0.65 6.10
CA ILE A 91 -1.83 0.70 5.95
C ILE A 91 -2.87 1.63 5.35
N SER A 92 -2.74 2.91 5.59
CA SER A 92 -3.69 3.90 5.09
C SER A 92 -3.09 4.73 3.95
N THR A 93 -3.89 4.94 2.90
CA THR A 93 -3.47 5.70 1.72
C THR A 93 -4.52 6.72 1.27
N ALA A 94 -4.05 7.72 0.54
CA ALA A 94 -4.78 8.56 -0.40
C ALA A 94 -3.75 8.98 -1.44
N ASP A 95 -3.76 8.37 -2.61
CA ASP A 95 -2.83 8.44 -3.74
C ASP A 95 -1.55 7.61 -3.62
N CYS A 96 -0.91 7.52 -2.44
CA CYS A 96 0.24 6.64 -2.26
C CYS A 96 -0.12 5.19 -2.58
N ILE A 97 0.84 4.42 -3.07
CA ILE A 97 0.60 3.06 -3.55
C ILE A 97 0.59 2.08 -2.37
N PRO A 98 -0.52 1.35 -2.13
CA PRO A 98 -0.51 0.24 -1.21
C PRO A 98 0.03 -1.01 -1.92
N VAL A 99 0.97 -1.72 -1.27
CA VAL A 99 1.45 -3.02 -1.73
C VAL A 99 1.17 -4.05 -0.65
N LEU A 100 0.48 -5.12 -1.01
CA LEU A 100 0.18 -6.26 -0.16
C LEU A 100 0.96 -7.46 -0.67
N VAL A 101 1.61 -8.19 0.22
CA VAL A 101 2.36 -9.41 -0.11
C VAL A 101 1.92 -10.53 0.82
N TYR A 102 1.76 -11.73 0.29
CA TYR A 102 1.47 -12.94 1.05
C TYR A 102 2.42 -14.07 0.70
N ASP A 103 2.95 -14.71 1.73
CA ASP A 103 3.72 -15.92 1.68
C ASP A 103 2.84 -17.10 2.14
N PRO A 104 2.37 -17.96 1.22
CA PRO A 104 1.48 -19.06 1.57
C PRO A 104 2.19 -20.21 2.31
N GLU A 105 3.52 -20.31 2.26
CA GLU A 105 4.25 -21.36 2.97
C GLU A 105 4.38 -21.08 4.47
N HIS A 106 4.53 -19.82 4.84
CA HIS A 106 4.73 -19.41 6.23
C HIS A 106 3.51 -18.69 6.82
N HIS A 107 2.40 -18.62 6.06
CA HIS A 107 1.18 -17.87 6.43
C HIS A 107 1.53 -16.46 6.90
N ALA A 108 2.43 -15.78 6.19
CA ALA A 108 2.93 -14.47 6.54
C ALA A 108 2.54 -13.44 5.49
N ALA A 109 2.21 -12.22 5.94
CA ALA A 109 1.80 -11.16 5.03
C ALA A 109 2.45 -9.83 5.38
N ALA A 110 2.52 -8.95 4.38
CA ALA A 110 2.93 -7.57 4.51
C ALA A 110 1.87 -6.61 3.97
N ALA A 111 1.72 -5.46 4.64
CA ALA A 111 1.02 -4.30 4.11
C ALA A 111 1.99 -3.11 4.11
N ILE A 112 2.21 -2.52 2.93
CA ILE A 112 3.30 -1.58 2.65
C ILE A 112 2.72 -0.30 2.09
N HIS A 113 3.02 0.83 2.73
CA HIS A 113 2.70 2.16 2.24
C HIS A 113 3.85 2.69 1.37
N ALA A 114 3.73 2.53 0.07
CA ALA A 114 4.73 2.97 -0.89
C ALA A 114 4.36 4.35 -1.50
N GLY A 115 4.44 5.41 -0.69
CA GLY A 115 4.52 6.78 -1.18
C GLY A 115 5.87 7.01 -1.88
N TRP A 116 6.02 8.06 -2.71
CA TRP A 116 7.24 8.26 -3.49
C TRP A 116 8.53 8.26 -2.66
N LYS A 117 8.49 8.82 -1.42
CA LYS A 117 9.64 8.84 -0.50
C LYS A 117 9.99 7.44 0.01
N GLY A 118 8.99 6.62 0.32
CA GLY A 118 9.21 5.22 0.70
C GLY A 118 9.67 4.37 -0.49
N THR A 119 9.08 4.61 -1.67
CA THR A 119 9.43 3.92 -2.91
C THR A 119 10.89 4.16 -3.29
N VAL A 120 11.36 5.41 -3.27
CA VAL A 120 12.76 5.74 -3.58
C VAL A 120 13.74 5.15 -2.57
N LYS A 121 13.32 4.95 -1.32
CA LYS A 121 14.08 4.27 -0.27
C LYS A 121 13.91 2.75 -0.26
N ARG A 122 13.23 2.20 -1.27
CA ARG A 122 13.05 0.76 -1.48
C ARG A 122 12.27 0.07 -0.36
N ILE A 123 11.17 0.69 0.10
CA ILE A 123 10.36 0.14 1.21
C ILE A 123 9.79 -1.25 0.88
N VAL A 124 9.44 -1.52 -0.38
CA VAL A 124 8.94 -2.84 -0.81
C VAL A 124 10.03 -3.88 -0.68
N GLU A 125 11.24 -3.59 -1.19
CA GLU A 125 12.40 -4.49 -1.05
C GLU A 125 12.71 -4.76 0.43
N LYS A 126 12.77 -3.69 1.26
CA LYS A 126 13.03 -3.80 2.71
C LYS A 126 11.98 -4.66 3.43
N SER A 127 10.71 -4.55 3.01
CA SER A 127 9.63 -5.36 3.59
C SER A 127 9.80 -6.84 3.26
N LEU A 128 10.11 -7.19 2.00
CA LEU A 128 10.35 -8.58 1.62
C LEU A 128 11.60 -9.14 2.28
N VAL A 129 12.70 -8.39 2.32
CA VAL A 129 13.92 -8.79 3.04
C VAL A 129 13.59 -9.06 4.52
N LYS A 130 12.78 -8.19 5.13
CA LYS A 130 12.32 -8.40 6.51
C LYS A 130 11.48 -9.66 6.67
N MET A 131 10.61 -10.00 5.69
CA MET A 131 9.86 -11.26 5.68
C MET A 131 10.79 -12.47 5.54
N GLN A 132 11.80 -12.40 4.66
CA GLN A 132 12.81 -13.45 4.52
C GLN A 132 13.57 -13.69 5.84
N GLU A 133 14.05 -12.63 6.50
CA GLU A 133 14.77 -12.71 7.76
C GLU A 133 13.90 -13.22 8.91
N THR A 134 12.60 -12.88 8.92
CA THR A 134 11.70 -13.16 10.04
C THR A 134 11.02 -14.51 9.92
N PHE A 135 10.56 -14.87 8.71
CA PHE A 135 9.72 -16.04 8.47
C PHE A 135 10.38 -17.09 7.59
N GLY A 136 11.51 -16.77 6.94
CA GLY A 136 12.11 -17.64 5.94
C GLY A 136 11.44 -17.54 4.56
N THR A 137 10.67 -16.48 4.32
CA THR A 137 9.92 -16.27 3.07
C THR A 137 10.80 -16.41 1.83
N ASP A 138 10.32 -17.21 0.86
CA ASP A 138 10.88 -17.26 -0.50
C ASP A 138 10.06 -16.33 -1.42
N PRO A 139 10.61 -15.21 -1.90
CA PRO A 139 9.88 -14.30 -2.77
C PRO A 139 9.28 -14.95 -4.03
N ALA A 140 9.93 -15.99 -4.58
CA ALA A 140 9.43 -16.70 -5.75
C ALA A 140 8.09 -17.43 -5.51
N LYS A 141 7.72 -17.66 -4.25
CA LYS A 141 6.46 -18.30 -3.84
C LYS A 141 5.41 -17.30 -3.36
N CYS A 142 5.80 -16.05 -3.20
CA CYS A 142 4.89 -15.01 -2.77
C CYS A 142 3.88 -14.63 -3.86
N VAL A 143 2.70 -14.18 -3.39
CA VAL A 143 1.68 -13.53 -4.21
C VAL A 143 1.53 -12.10 -3.73
N ALA A 144 1.41 -11.14 -4.65
CA ALA A 144 1.35 -9.73 -4.31
C ALA A 144 0.20 -9.01 -5.03
N ALA A 145 -0.33 -7.97 -4.39
CA ALA A 145 -1.26 -7.01 -5.00
C ALA A 145 -0.75 -5.59 -4.81
N ILE A 146 -0.70 -4.83 -5.90
CA ILE A 146 -0.49 -3.38 -5.92
C ILE A 146 -1.86 -2.75 -6.07
N GLY A 147 -2.36 -2.15 -5.00
CA GLY A 147 -3.74 -1.65 -4.93
C GLY A 147 -3.97 -0.28 -5.57
N PRO A 148 -5.17 0.30 -5.41
CA PRO A 148 -5.52 1.62 -5.89
C PRO A 148 -4.58 2.71 -5.39
N GLY A 149 -4.10 3.54 -6.30
CA GLY A 149 -3.23 4.66 -6.02
C GLY A 149 -3.23 5.63 -7.21
N ILE A 150 -2.51 6.72 -7.11
CA ILE A 150 -2.43 7.71 -8.19
C ILE A 150 -1.75 7.09 -9.43
N SER A 151 -2.31 7.31 -10.63
CA SER A 151 -1.77 6.78 -11.89
C SER A 151 -0.60 7.61 -12.42
N LEU A 152 0.10 7.09 -13.42
CA LEU A 152 1.12 7.81 -14.18
C LEU A 152 0.61 9.17 -14.67
N GLU A 153 -0.60 9.18 -15.28
CA GLU A 153 -1.18 10.38 -15.88
C GLU A 153 -1.52 11.45 -14.84
N SER A 154 -1.80 11.03 -13.61
CA SER A 154 -2.24 11.93 -12.53
C SER A 154 -1.13 12.32 -11.55
N PHE A 155 -0.01 11.59 -11.54
CA PHE A 155 1.10 11.84 -10.62
C PHE A 155 2.13 12.80 -11.21
N GLU A 156 1.70 14.05 -11.46
CA GLU A 156 2.59 15.18 -11.79
C GLU A 156 3.52 15.51 -10.62
N VAL A 157 4.82 15.60 -10.88
CA VAL A 157 5.87 15.91 -9.90
C VAL A 157 6.84 16.96 -10.44
N GLY A 158 7.61 17.58 -9.55
CA GLY A 158 8.74 18.41 -9.94
C GLY A 158 9.93 17.57 -10.42
N ASP A 159 10.83 18.18 -11.19
CA ASP A 159 12.01 17.47 -11.72
C ASP A 159 12.93 16.95 -10.61
N GLU A 160 12.95 17.62 -9.45
CA GLU A 160 13.71 17.23 -8.27
C GLU A 160 13.31 15.84 -7.73
N VAL A 161 12.05 15.44 -7.92
CA VAL A 161 11.59 14.08 -7.55
C VAL A 161 12.18 13.05 -8.50
N GLY A 162 12.15 13.32 -9.81
CA GLY A 162 12.79 12.44 -10.81
C GLY A 162 14.29 12.31 -10.58
N GLU A 163 14.97 13.41 -10.33
CA GLU A 163 16.40 13.45 -9.99
C GLU A 163 16.71 12.61 -8.75
N THR A 164 15.84 12.64 -7.73
CA THR A 164 15.99 11.83 -6.53
C THR A 164 15.95 10.32 -6.87
N PHE A 165 15.02 9.88 -7.73
CA PHE A 165 14.97 8.49 -8.17
C PHE A 165 16.21 8.08 -8.96
N ILE A 166 16.68 8.94 -9.88
CA ILE A 166 17.90 8.69 -10.68
C ILE A 166 19.12 8.56 -9.77
N ASN A 167 19.29 9.47 -8.82
CA ASN A 167 20.41 9.46 -7.87
C ASN A 167 20.44 8.21 -6.99
N GLU A 168 19.27 7.62 -6.69
CA GLU A 168 19.12 6.36 -5.96
C GLU A 168 19.16 5.12 -6.89
N GLY A 169 19.55 5.32 -8.17
CA GLY A 169 19.81 4.25 -9.13
C GLY A 169 18.58 3.64 -9.80
N PHE A 170 17.45 4.35 -9.81
CA PHE A 170 16.28 3.91 -10.57
C PHE A 170 16.38 4.35 -12.04
N ASP A 171 16.07 3.42 -12.96
CA ASP A 171 15.83 3.76 -14.36
C ASP A 171 14.38 4.25 -14.52
N ILE A 172 14.20 5.58 -14.53
CA ILE A 172 12.88 6.17 -14.66
C ILE A 172 12.41 6.36 -16.11
N GLU A 173 13.24 6.09 -17.13
CA GLU A 173 12.86 6.32 -18.53
C GLU A 173 11.62 5.51 -18.93
N LYS A 174 11.49 4.29 -18.42
CA LYS A 174 10.39 3.37 -18.73
C LYS A 174 9.12 3.63 -17.91
N VAL A 175 9.23 4.36 -16.80
CA VAL A 175 8.18 4.57 -15.80
C VAL A 175 7.85 6.06 -15.62
N SER A 176 8.25 6.87 -16.57
CA SER A 176 7.96 8.30 -16.56
C SER A 176 7.54 8.81 -17.93
N VAL A 177 6.83 9.92 -17.93
CA VAL A 177 6.45 10.65 -19.13
C VAL A 177 6.38 12.15 -18.83
N ARG A 178 6.62 12.98 -19.85
CA ARG A 178 6.37 14.42 -19.74
C ARG A 178 5.05 14.79 -20.41
N LEU A 179 4.06 15.12 -19.59
CA LEU A 179 2.72 15.52 -20.02
C LEU A 179 2.51 17.03 -19.83
N PRO A 180 1.52 17.65 -20.53
CA PRO A 180 1.13 19.02 -20.26
C PRO A 180 0.81 19.22 -18.78
N LYS A 181 1.23 20.37 -18.24
CA LYS A 181 0.98 20.72 -16.84
C LYS A 181 -0.50 20.62 -16.51
N MET A 182 -0.80 19.92 -15.42
CA MET A 182 -2.17 19.71 -14.97
C MET A 182 -2.75 20.98 -14.35
N ASN A 183 -4.05 21.20 -14.55
CA ASN A 183 -4.86 22.21 -13.82
C ASN A 183 -4.38 23.65 -13.96
N VAL A 184 -3.99 24.02 -15.15
CA VAL A 184 -3.78 25.42 -15.52
C VAL A 184 -5.06 26.03 -16.11
N SER A 185 -5.35 27.29 -15.80
CA SER A 185 -6.53 28.01 -16.31
C SER A 185 -6.52 28.14 -17.84
N HIS A 186 -5.34 28.07 -18.45
CA HIS A 186 -5.14 28.11 -19.88
C HIS A 186 -4.12 27.04 -20.29
N PRO A 187 -4.31 26.33 -21.41
CA PRO A 187 -3.31 25.40 -21.93
C PRO A 187 -1.95 26.10 -22.08
N THR A 188 -0.91 25.46 -21.60
CA THR A 188 0.47 25.91 -21.74
C THR A 188 1.27 24.82 -22.44
N ASP A 189 2.35 25.22 -23.14
CA ASP A 189 3.32 24.24 -23.70
C ASP A 189 4.23 23.64 -22.62
N GLU A 190 4.08 24.09 -21.36
CA GLU A 190 4.85 23.59 -20.24
C GLU A 190 4.50 22.12 -19.95
N LYS A 191 5.51 21.26 -20.08
CA LYS A 191 5.39 19.84 -19.75
C LYS A 191 6.01 19.58 -18.39
N ARG A 192 5.33 18.74 -17.60
CA ARG A 192 5.78 18.29 -16.28
C ARG A 192 6.10 16.82 -16.29
N LEU A 193 7.00 16.42 -15.41
CA LEU A 193 7.32 15.01 -15.18
C LEU A 193 6.15 14.32 -14.48
N HIS A 194 5.82 13.14 -14.96
CA HIS A 194 4.88 12.22 -14.34
C HIS A 194 5.58 10.88 -14.13
N LEU A 195 5.33 10.23 -12.98
CA LEU A 195 5.96 8.96 -12.60
C LEU A 195 4.91 7.88 -12.35
N ASP A 196 5.18 6.67 -12.81
CA ASP A 196 4.40 5.48 -12.49
C ASP A 196 4.93 4.80 -11.23
N LEU A 197 4.39 5.20 -10.07
CA LEU A 197 4.79 4.59 -8.80
C LEU A 197 4.34 3.13 -8.69
N LYS A 198 3.24 2.74 -9.35
CA LYS A 198 2.81 1.33 -9.33
C LYS A 198 3.83 0.45 -10.03
N GLU A 199 4.26 0.88 -11.21
CA GLU A 199 5.25 0.14 -12.00
C GLU A 199 6.62 0.12 -11.32
N ILE A 200 7.07 1.22 -10.69
CA ILE A 200 8.31 1.25 -9.92
C ILE A 200 8.26 0.22 -8.77
N ASN A 201 7.15 0.14 -8.03
CA ASN A 201 7.00 -0.82 -6.94
C ASN A 201 6.86 -2.27 -7.47
N ARG A 202 6.24 -2.47 -8.65
CA ARG A 202 6.23 -3.78 -9.34
C ARG A 202 7.65 -4.24 -9.68
N TYR A 203 8.49 -3.36 -10.19
CA TYR A 203 9.90 -3.68 -10.44
C TYR A 203 10.68 -4.04 -9.18
N GLN A 204 10.38 -3.42 -8.02
CA GLN A 204 10.99 -3.83 -6.75
C GLN A 204 10.60 -5.26 -6.37
N LEU A 205 9.34 -5.66 -6.54
CA LEU A 205 8.89 -7.05 -6.31
C LEU A 205 9.62 -8.03 -7.24
N LEU A 206 9.65 -7.73 -8.54
CA LEU A 206 10.33 -8.56 -9.54
C LEU A 206 11.83 -8.70 -9.28
N SER A 207 12.50 -7.62 -8.86
CA SER A 207 13.95 -7.64 -8.60
C SER A 207 14.35 -8.57 -7.45
N LEU A 208 13.41 -8.86 -6.54
CA LEU A 208 13.59 -9.81 -5.44
C LEU A 208 13.15 -11.24 -5.79
N GLY A 209 12.61 -11.45 -6.99
CA GLY A 209 12.24 -12.77 -7.47
C GLY A 209 10.76 -13.14 -7.32
N VAL A 210 9.87 -12.20 -6.93
CA VAL A 210 8.43 -12.43 -7.03
C VAL A 210 8.09 -12.63 -8.50
N LEU A 211 7.37 -13.71 -8.82
CA LEU A 211 7.04 -14.03 -10.21
C LEU A 211 6.00 -13.05 -10.76
N GLU A 212 6.14 -12.67 -12.03
CA GLU A 212 5.26 -11.68 -12.66
C GLU A 212 3.79 -12.11 -12.65
N GLU A 213 3.52 -13.38 -12.91
CA GLU A 213 2.18 -13.97 -12.86
C GLU A 213 1.53 -13.96 -11.46
N ASN A 214 2.33 -13.74 -10.43
CA ASN A 214 1.89 -13.67 -9.04
C ASN A 214 1.67 -12.21 -8.56
N ILE A 215 1.79 -11.22 -9.46
CA ILE A 215 1.60 -9.81 -9.11
C ILE A 215 0.35 -9.26 -9.79
N GLU A 216 -0.68 -8.97 -9.00
CA GLU A 216 -1.86 -8.24 -9.46
C GLU A 216 -1.64 -6.74 -9.31
N VAL A 217 -1.91 -5.95 -10.37
CA VAL A 217 -1.81 -4.47 -10.32
C VAL A 217 -3.19 -3.86 -10.60
N SER A 218 -3.70 -3.10 -9.63
CA SER A 218 -4.97 -2.39 -9.77
C SER A 218 -4.86 -1.29 -10.83
N PRO A 219 -5.78 -1.25 -11.82
CA PRO A 219 -5.85 -0.17 -12.80
C PRO A 219 -6.44 1.13 -12.23
N ILE A 220 -6.95 1.12 -11.00
CA ILE A 220 -7.70 2.23 -10.42
C ILE A 220 -6.76 3.39 -10.09
N ASP A 221 -7.09 4.57 -10.64
CA ASP A 221 -6.48 5.86 -10.29
C ASP A 221 -7.32 6.55 -9.21
N THR A 222 -6.77 6.69 -8.00
CA THR A 222 -7.48 7.33 -6.88
C THR A 222 -7.75 8.81 -7.11
N TYR A 223 -7.00 9.48 -7.99
CA TYR A 223 -7.24 10.88 -8.32
C TYR A 223 -8.50 11.08 -9.18
N THR A 224 -8.77 10.19 -10.13
CA THR A 224 -9.90 10.28 -11.05
C THR A 224 -11.12 9.50 -10.57
N ASP A 225 -10.95 8.46 -9.77
CA ASP A 225 -12.04 7.64 -9.24
C ASP A 225 -12.56 8.20 -7.91
N GLU A 226 -13.76 8.78 -7.95
CA GLU A 226 -14.39 9.41 -6.78
C GLU A 226 -14.79 8.43 -5.66
N ARG A 227 -14.75 7.13 -5.90
CA ARG A 227 -14.94 6.12 -4.85
C ARG A 227 -13.82 6.15 -3.81
N PHE A 228 -12.64 6.71 -4.16
CA PHE A 228 -11.46 6.74 -3.30
C PHE A 228 -11.14 8.15 -2.83
N PHE A 229 -10.47 8.26 -1.69
CA PHE A 229 -9.86 9.52 -1.25
C PHE A 229 -8.58 9.80 -2.05
N SER A 230 -8.32 11.08 -2.32
CA SER A 230 -7.11 11.52 -3.01
C SER A 230 -6.55 12.77 -2.33
N ALA A 231 -5.31 12.69 -1.88
CA ALA A 231 -4.57 13.82 -1.30
C ALA A 231 -4.31 14.91 -2.37
N ARG A 232 -4.14 14.53 -3.62
CA ARG A 232 -3.97 15.45 -4.75
C ARG A 232 -5.25 16.26 -5.00
N ARG A 233 -6.44 15.65 -4.90
CA ARG A 233 -7.71 16.36 -4.96
C ARG A 233 -7.91 17.30 -3.76
N GLU A 234 -7.56 16.83 -2.55
CA GLU A 234 -7.64 17.65 -1.33
C GLU A 234 -6.86 18.95 -1.45
N GLN A 235 -5.63 18.90 -1.98
CA GLN A 235 -4.79 20.08 -2.21
C GLN A 235 -5.40 21.08 -3.19
N LYS A 236 -6.35 20.65 -4.03
CA LYS A 236 -7.07 21.50 -4.99
C LYS A 236 -8.42 22.01 -4.48
N GLY A 237 -8.72 21.78 -3.20
CA GLY A 237 -9.95 22.27 -2.56
C GLY A 237 -11.13 21.30 -2.65
N ASP A 238 -10.93 20.07 -3.03
CA ASP A 238 -11.96 19.03 -2.99
C ASP A 238 -12.22 18.58 -1.55
N VAL A 239 -13.49 18.54 -1.15
CA VAL A 239 -14.03 18.89 0.17
C VAL A 239 -13.94 17.81 1.26
N LYS A 240 -13.40 16.61 1.03
CA LYS A 240 -13.33 15.59 2.08
C LYS A 240 -11.96 14.96 2.19
N CYS A 241 -11.22 15.46 3.18
CA CYS A 241 -10.04 14.78 3.68
C CYS A 241 -10.42 13.40 4.24
N GLY A 242 -9.69 12.38 3.81
CA GLY A 242 -9.87 11.03 4.31
C GLY A 242 -8.77 10.11 3.81
N ARG A 243 -8.79 8.90 4.30
CA ARG A 243 -7.87 7.84 3.89
C ARG A 243 -8.66 6.55 3.74
N ILE A 244 -8.23 5.71 2.83
CA ILE A 244 -8.64 4.31 2.72
C ILE A 244 -7.67 3.43 3.48
N LEU A 245 -8.07 2.20 3.78
CA LEU A 245 -7.21 1.17 4.35
C LEU A 245 -6.99 0.06 3.31
N SER A 246 -5.74 -0.27 3.05
CA SER A 246 -5.36 -1.49 2.34
C SER A 246 -4.72 -2.45 3.33
N GLY A 247 -5.20 -3.68 3.36
CA GLY A 247 -4.78 -4.59 4.40
C GLY A 247 -5.17 -6.04 4.15
N PHE A 248 -4.96 -6.85 5.17
CA PHE A 248 -5.21 -8.27 5.14
C PHE A 248 -5.74 -8.81 6.47
N VAL A 249 -6.31 -10.01 6.40
CA VAL A 249 -6.58 -10.92 7.52
C VAL A 249 -6.09 -12.30 7.12
N ILE A 250 -5.18 -12.88 7.88
CA ILE A 250 -4.79 -14.29 7.76
C ILE A 250 -5.85 -15.12 8.47
N ILE A 251 -6.34 -16.19 7.85
CA ILE A 251 -7.46 -17.00 8.33
C ILE A 251 -7.07 -18.47 8.55
#